data_7acb471eac4bca65a99f0e61a2fa4f69
#
_entry.id   7acb471eac4bca65a99f0e61a2fa4f69
#
_cell.length_a   1.000
_cell.length_b   1.000
_cell.length_c   1.000
_cell.angle_alpha   90.00
_cell.angle_beta   90.00
_cell.angle_gamma   90.00
#
_symmetry.space_group_name_H-M   'P 1'
#
loop_
_entity.id
_entity.type
_entity.pdbx_description
1 polymer ?
#
loop_
_entity_poly.entity_id
_entity_poly.type
_entity_poly.pdbx_seq_one_letter_code
_entity_poly.pdbx_strand_id
1 'polypeptide(L)'
;TIHPNLAYDVRLELSKPNIEYFVSNGMRPTADTDTYAFRGVITRNNIDGVLTKFEDGDASSDYLAKNAADIRSSSFVASVDRYYTSLFFSNAPKGLYVVMSGDNAHNPMPYVRFEGDAEFAGYIGPKEYHELQGIENTLTDVVEYGRITFFAKPLFLLLEYLYDLCGNWGWAIVLLTLIVRIVLYPLTYKGMVSMQKLKDLAPKMKDLQTR
;
A
#
# COMPACT_ATOMS: atom_id res chain seq x y z
N THR A 1 -21.52 14.54 -5.35
CA THR A 1 -22.21 13.42 -6.03
C THR A 1 -21.64 12.10 -5.53
N ILE A 2 -22.49 11.11 -5.30
CA ILE A 2 -22.08 9.77 -4.88
C ILE A 2 -22.29 8.82 -6.06
N HIS A 3 -21.28 7.99 -6.37
CA HIS A 3 -21.30 7.02 -7.42
C HIS A 3 -21.59 5.60 -6.91
N PRO A 4 -22.11 4.68 -7.73
CA PRO A 4 -22.42 3.30 -7.31
C PRO A 4 -21.21 2.50 -6.83
N ASN A 5 -20.01 2.86 -7.26
CA ASN A 5 -18.73 2.23 -6.92
C ASN A 5 -18.08 2.80 -5.62
N LEU A 6 -18.88 3.38 -4.71
CA LEU A 6 -18.43 4.01 -3.46
C LEU A 6 -17.49 5.21 -3.64
N ALA A 7 -17.24 5.64 -4.87
CA ALA A 7 -16.57 6.90 -5.16
C ALA A 7 -17.55 8.07 -5.01
N TYR A 8 -17.02 9.24 -4.69
CA TYR A 8 -17.82 10.47 -4.57
C TYR A 8 -17.01 11.69 -5.00
N ASP A 9 -17.72 12.64 -5.60
CA ASP A 9 -17.13 13.94 -5.94
C ASP A 9 -17.50 14.98 -4.89
N VAL A 10 -16.52 15.76 -4.50
CA VAL A 10 -16.66 16.88 -3.58
C VAL A 10 -16.38 18.17 -4.33
N ARG A 11 -17.34 19.08 -4.28
CA ARG A 11 -17.17 20.44 -4.76
C ARG A 11 -17.42 21.39 -3.59
N LEU A 12 -16.43 22.18 -3.26
CA LEU A 12 -16.48 23.17 -2.21
C LEU A 12 -16.46 24.55 -2.85
N GLU A 13 -17.50 25.33 -2.60
CA GLU A 13 -17.64 26.72 -3.03
C GLU A 13 -17.61 27.60 -1.79
N LEU A 14 -16.68 28.53 -1.74
CA LEU A 14 -16.50 29.42 -0.58
C LEU A 14 -17.19 30.76 -0.79
N SER A 15 -17.91 31.22 0.23
CA SER A 15 -18.54 32.55 0.22
C SER A 15 -17.52 33.71 0.24
N LYS A 16 -16.27 33.44 0.62
CA LYS A 16 -15.15 34.38 0.66
C LYS A 16 -13.98 33.87 -0.11
N PRO A 17 -13.43 34.59 -1.09
CA PRO A 17 -12.22 34.21 -1.80
C PRO A 17 -10.99 34.27 -0.88
N ASN A 18 -9.96 33.48 -1.22
CA ASN A 18 -8.65 33.47 -0.57
C ASN A 18 -8.65 33.03 0.92
N ILE A 19 -9.56 32.13 1.29
CA ILE A 19 -9.47 31.43 2.56
C ILE A 19 -8.72 30.13 2.34
N GLU A 20 -7.71 29.89 3.17
CA GLU A 20 -7.02 28.64 3.27
C GLU A 20 -7.75 27.71 4.25
N TYR A 21 -7.98 26.46 3.86
CA TYR A 21 -8.62 25.46 4.72
C TYR A 21 -8.04 24.06 4.44
N PHE A 22 -8.28 23.18 5.40
CA PHE A 22 -7.80 21.83 5.37
C PHE A 22 -8.98 20.85 5.42
N VAL A 23 -8.92 19.84 4.57
CA VAL A 23 -9.92 18.77 4.53
C VAL A 23 -9.21 17.46 4.89
N SER A 24 -9.79 16.72 5.83
CA SER A 24 -9.31 15.38 6.21
C SER A 24 -10.35 14.35 5.83
N ASN A 25 -9.89 13.14 5.49
CA ASN A 25 -10.74 11.97 5.28
C ASN A 25 -11.20 11.31 6.59
N GLY A 26 -10.99 11.99 7.71
CA GLY A 26 -11.40 11.55 9.03
C GLY A 26 -10.39 10.63 9.71
N MET A 27 -10.71 10.26 10.94
CA MET A 27 -9.92 9.30 11.72
C MET A 27 -10.24 7.89 11.26
N ARG A 28 -9.19 7.07 11.13
CA ARG A 28 -9.39 5.65 10.92
C ARG A 28 -9.96 4.99 12.19
N PRO A 29 -10.87 4.02 12.07
CA PRO A 29 -11.29 3.24 13.22
C PRO A 29 -10.05 2.57 13.84
N THR A 30 -9.99 2.52 15.16
CA THR A 30 -9.00 1.73 15.89
C THR A 30 -9.25 0.27 15.56
N ALA A 31 -8.39 -0.27 14.75
CA ALA A 31 -8.55 -1.63 14.29
C ALA A 31 -7.71 -2.61 15.07
N ASP A 32 -7.97 -3.85 14.77
CA ASP A 32 -7.39 -5.07 15.26
C ASP A 32 -5.85 -5.02 15.37
N THR A 33 -5.34 -5.72 16.37
CA THR A 33 -3.90 -5.80 16.73
C THR A 33 -3.07 -6.67 15.79
N ASP A 34 -3.47 -6.84 14.53
CA ASP A 34 -2.69 -7.62 13.57
C ASP A 34 -1.47 -6.86 13.08
N THR A 35 -0.32 -7.29 13.56
CA THR A 35 1.01 -6.68 13.34
C THR A 35 1.55 -6.86 11.90
N TYR A 36 0.90 -7.65 11.06
CA TYR A 36 1.43 -7.99 9.73
C TYR A 36 0.83 -7.17 8.58
N ALA A 37 -0.29 -6.52 8.79
CA ALA A 37 -0.91 -5.67 7.78
C ALA A 37 -0.38 -4.24 7.89
N PHE A 38 -0.08 -3.63 6.73
CA PHE A 38 0.25 -2.21 6.68
C PHE A 38 -0.96 -1.38 7.12
N ARG A 39 -0.72 -0.47 8.05
CA ARG A 39 -1.67 0.52 8.53
C ARG A 39 -0.98 1.86 8.55
N GLY A 40 -1.62 2.86 7.99
CA GLY A 40 -0.98 4.14 7.87
C GLY A 40 -1.60 4.99 6.78
N VAL A 41 -0.80 5.85 6.22
CA VAL A 41 -1.16 6.70 5.08
C VAL A 41 -0.23 6.41 3.92
N ILE A 42 -0.81 6.30 2.73
CA ILE A 42 -0.08 6.17 1.47
C ILE A 42 -0.39 7.41 0.63
N THR A 43 0.65 8.03 0.11
CA THR A 43 0.54 9.09 -0.88
C THR A 43 1.29 8.71 -2.14
N ARG A 44 0.82 9.16 -3.29
CA ARG A 44 1.50 8.98 -4.57
C ARG A 44 1.83 10.34 -5.15
N ASN A 45 3.11 10.59 -5.35
CA ASN A 45 3.57 11.82 -5.98
C ASN A 45 3.01 11.92 -7.41
N ASN A 46 2.47 13.06 -7.77
CA ASN A 46 1.81 13.29 -9.05
C ASN A 46 2.81 13.45 -10.23
N ILE A 47 4.07 13.75 -9.95
CA ILE A 47 5.10 14.04 -10.97
C ILE A 47 5.83 12.75 -11.38
N ASP A 48 6.37 12.03 -10.41
CA ASP A 48 7.22 10.85 -10.63
C ASP A 48 6.54 9.52 -10.30
N GLY A 49 5.33 9.58 -9.72
CA GLY A 49 4.56 8.39 -9.34
C GLY A 49 5.11 7.63 -8.14
N VAL A 50 6.10 8.19 -7.43
CA VAL A 50 6.69 7.55 -6.25
C VAL A 50 5.69 7.49 -5.11
N LEU A 51 5.61 6.33 -4.46
CA LEU A 51 4.77 6.10 -3.30
C LEU A 51 5.54 6.44 -2.02
N THR A 52 4.96 7.32 -1.21
CA THR A 52 5.45 7.60 0.15
C THR A 52 4.47 7.02 1.15
N LYS A 53 5.00 6.26 2.11
CA LYS A 53 4.25 5.52 3.11
C LYS A 53 4.58 6.03 4.50
N PHE A 54 3.55 6.27 5.27
CA PHE A 54 3.63 6.68 6.67
C PHE A 54 2.95 5.61 7.50
N GLU A 55 3.71 4.79 8.20
CA GLU A 55 3.20 3.71 9.05
C GLU A 55 2.71 4.27 10.39
N ASP A 56 1.73 3.61 11.01
CA ASP A 56 1.26 3.97 12.34
C ASP A 56 2.39 3.82 13.36
N GLY A 57 2.56 4.84 14.21
CA GLY A 57 3.63 4.90 15.19
C GLY A 57 4.92 5.58 14.70
N ASP A 58 5.12 5.75 13.38
CA ASP A 58 6.34 6.33 12.81
C ASP A 58 6.24 7.82 12.48
N ALA A 59 5.04 8.42 12.60
CA ALA A 59 4.79 9.81 12.21
C ALA A 59 5.35 10.83 13.24
N SER A 60 6.65 10.73 13.54
CA SER A 60 7.35 11.75 14.33
C SER A 60 7.50 13.05 13.54
N SER A 61 7.64 14.16 14.24
CA SER A 61 7.81 15.49 13.62
C SER A 61 8.99 15.55 12.65
N ASP A 62 10.10 14.90 12.98
CA ASP A 62 11.32 14.87 12.15
C ASP A 62 11.10 14.04 10.89
N TYR A 63 10.41 12.89 10.99
CA TYR A 63 10.06 12.05 9.86
C TYR A 63 9.10 12.75 8.90
N LEU A 64 8.07 13.43 9.44
CA LEU A 64 7.12 14.18 8.64
C LEU A 64 7.76 15.36 7.92
N ALA A 65 8.66 16.09 8.60
CA ALA A 65 9.38 17.20 8.00
C ALA A 65 10.29 16.77 6.83
N LYS A 66 10.94 15.61 6.96
CA LYS A 66 11.81 15.04 5.92
C LYS A 66 11.04 14.69 4.64
N ASN A 67 9.83 14.18 4.76
CA ASN A 67 9.02 13.74 3.64
C ASN A 67 8.00 14.80 3.16
N ALA A 68 7.99 15.98 3.78
CA ALA A 68 7.00 17.02 3.47
C ALA A 68 7.04 17.54 2.04
N ALA A 69 8.19 17.53 1.38
CA ALA A 69 8.33 17.98 0.00
C ALA A 69 7.68 17.01 -0.99
N ASP A 70 7.83 15.71 -0.76
CA ASP A 70 7.40 14.64 -1.67
C ASP A 70 5.87 14.48 -1.72
N ILE A 71 5.16 14.90 -0.66
CA ILE A 71 3.71 14.79 -0.56
C ILE A 71 2.94 16.03 -1.00
N ARG A 72 3.61 17.17 -1.26
CA ARG A 72 2.96 18.43 -1.62
C ARG A 72 2.21 18.42 -2.94
N SER A 73 2.53 17.50 -3.83
CA SER A 73 1.84 17.32 -5.11
C SER A 73 1.53 15.84 -5.26
N SER A 74 0.42 15.40 -4.72
CA SER A 74 0.01 14.00 -4.71
C SER A 74 -1.19 13.77 -5.62
N SER A 75 -1.17 12.68 -6.42
CA SER A 75 -2.33 12.25 -7.20
C SER A 75 -3.42 11.68 -6.29
N PHE A 76 -3.02 11.01 -5.21
CA PHE A 76 -3.94 10.60 -4.16
C PHE A 76 -3.28 10.64 -2.78
N VAL A 77 -4.11 10.67 -1.76
CA VAL A 77 -3.76 10.42 -0.35
C VAL A 77 -4.77 9.45 0.24
N ALA A 78 -4.30 8.33 0.75
CA ALA A 78 -5.11 7.25 1.26
C ALA A 78 -4.77 6.93 2.71
N SER A 79 -5.76 6.97 3.58
CA SER A 79 -5.70 6.37 4.91
C SER A 79 -6.09 4.92 4.79
N VAL A 80 -5.17 4.01 5.12
CA VAL A 80 -5.27 2.60 4.82
C VAL A 80 -5.28 1.79 6.10
N ASP A 81 -6.23 0.88 6.19
CA ASP A 81 -6.28 -0.20 7.16
C ASP A 81 -6.10 -1.56 6.45
N ARG A 82 -6.25 -2.66 7.17
CA ARG A 82 -6.10 -4.02 6.64
C ARG A 82 -7.02 -4.29 5.44
N TYR A 83 -8.30 -3.96 5.56
CA TYR A 83 -9.34 -4.29 4.59
C TYR A 83 -9.99 -3.09 3.92
N TYR A 84 -9.89 -1.92 4.53
CA TYR A 84 -10.59 -0.71 4.11
C TYR A 84 -9.63 0.44 3.85
N THR A 85 -10.03 1.32 2.99
CA THR A 85 -9.35 2.57 2.72
C THR A 85 -10.32 3.72 2.62
N SER A 86 -9.88 4.89 3.09
CA SER A 86 -10.52 6.17 2.84
C SER A 86 -9.50 7.06 2.15
N LEU A 87 -9.80 7.54 0.96
CA LEU A 87 -8.83 8.29 0.18
C LEU A 87 -9.47 9.49 -0.52
N PHE A 88 -8.64 10.48 -0.79
CA PHE A 88 -8.90 11.56 -1.72
C PHE A 88 -7.97 11.44 -2.91
N PHE A 89 -8.47 11.77 -4.10
CA PHE A 89 -7.68 11.78 -5.31
C PHE A 89 -8.09 12.92 -6.24
N SER A 90 -7.19 13.31 -7.12
CA SER A 90 -7.44 14.36 -8.09
C SER A 90 -6.66 14.08 -9.36
N ASN A 91 -7.34 14.18 -10.49
CA ASN A 91 -6.74 14.10 -11.83
C ASN A 91 -6.24 15.46 -12.34
N ALA A 92 -6.30 16.50 -11.49
CA ALA A 92 -5.79 17.79 -11.83
C ALA A 92 -4.27 17.78 -12.00
N PRO A 93 -3.68 18.55 -12.95
CA PRO A 93 -2.24 18.57 -13.19
C PRO A 93 -1.40 18.97 -11.97
N LYS A 94 -1.98 19.74 -11.04
CA LYS A 94 -1.31 20.14 -9.79
C LYS A 94 -1.39 19.07 -8.70
N GLY A 95 -2.28 18.07 -8.84
CA GLY A 95 -2.57 17.10 -7.79
C GLY A 95 -3.16 17.74 -6.53
N LEU A 96 -3.11 16.99 -5.43
CA LEU A 96 -3.55 17.42 -4.11
C LEU A 96 -2.34 17.96 -3.33
N TYR A 97 -2.51 19.09 -2.65
CA TYR A 97 -1.51 19.59 -1.70
C TYR A 97 -1.73 18.90 -0.35
N VAL A 98 -0.97 17.86 -0.08
CA VAL A 98 -1.09 17.07 1.14
C VAL A 98 -0.17 17.62 2.23
N VAL A 99 -0.72 17.73 3.43
CA VAL A 99 0.01 18.04 4.66
C VAL A 99 -0.22 16.89 5.63
N MET A 100 0.85 16.38 6.22
CA MET A 100 0.78 15.30 7.19
C MET A 100 0.99 15.84 8.60
N SER A 101 0.15 15.41 9.53
CA SER A 101 0.31 15.62 10.96
C SER A 101 0.39 14.29 11.68
N GLY A 102 1.02 14.26 12.85
CA GLY A 102 1.00 13.10 13.75
C GLY A 102 0.04 13.34 14.90
N ASP A 103 -0.66 12.30 15.34
CA ASP A 103 -1.40 12.31 16.60
C ASP A 103 -0.46 12.04 17.79
N ASN A 104 -1.02 11.99 19.01
CA ASN A 104 -0.26 11.72 20.24
C ASN A 104 0.39 10.33 20.27
N ALA A 105 -0.10 9.39 19.46
CA ALA A 105 0.45 8.05 19.30
C ALA A 105 1.39 7.93 18.08
N HIS A 106 1.75 9.06 17.47
CA HIS A 106 2.54 9.14 16.24
C HIS A 106 1.89 8.43 15.04
N ASN A 107 0.55 8.37 15.00
CA ASN A 107 -0.15 7.90 13.81
C ASN A 107 -0.28 9.04 12.81
N PRO A 108 -0.06 8.77 11.51
CA PRO A 108 -0.16 9.79 10.48
C PRO A 108 -1.62 10.19 10.23
N MET A 109 -1.85 11.49 10.20
CA MET A 109 -3.14 12.11 9.88
C MET A 109 -2.99 12.99 8.65
N PRO A 110 -3.59 12.62 7.51
CA PRO A 110 -3.48 13.40 6.29
C PRO A 110 -4.51 14.52 6.26
N TYR A 111 -4.08 15.66 5.77
CA TYR A 111 -4.89 16.82 5.45
C TYR A 111 -4.59 17.27 4.04
N VAL A 112 -5.62 17.57 3.28
CA VAL A 112 -5.49 18.22 1.97
C VAL A 112 -5.76 19.69 2.12
N ARG A 113 -4.79 20.52 1.76
CA ARG A 113 -4.86 21.97 1.79
C ARG A 113 -5.49 22.47 0.51
N PHE A 114 -6.45 23.37 0.66
CA PHE A 114 -7.06 24.09 -0.44
C PHE A 114 -7.06 25.60 -0.18
N GLU A 115 -7.07 26.36 -1.26
CA GLU A 115 -7.16 27.81 -1.26
C GLU A 115 -8.26 28.21 -2.24
N GLY A 116 -9.36 28.81 -1.72
CA GLY A 116 -10.53 29.12 -2.53
C GLY A 116 -11.38 27.89 -2.86
N ASP A 117 -12.10 27.96 -3.97
CA ASP A 117 -12.96 26.86 -4.42
C ASP A 117 -12.13 25.62 -4.79
N ALA A 118 -12.65 24.46 -4.44
CA ALA A 118 -11.97 23.20 -4.69
C ALA A 118 -12.89 22.11 -5.22
N GLU A 119 -12.34 21.31 -6.11
CA GLU A 119 -13.00 20.12 -6.63
C GLU A 119 -12.01 18.94 -6.57
N PHE A 120 -12.45 17.87 -5.94
CA PHE A 120 -11.68 16.65 -5.79
C PHE A 120 -12.63 15.47 -5.64
N ALA A 121 -12.11 14.28 -5.83
CA ALA A 121 -12.87 13.05 -5.64
C ALA A 121 -12.37 12.27 -4.43
N GLY A 122 -13.22 11.42 -3.90
CA GLY A 122 -12.89 10.54 -2.80
C GLY A 122 -13.49 9.16 -2.96
N TYR A 123 -12.98 8.23 -2.17
CA TYR A 123 -13.48 6.87 -2.07
C TYR A 123 -13.40 6.41 -0.62
N ILE A 124 -14.44 5.73 -0.16
CA ILE A 124 -14.48 5.07 1.14
C ILE A 124 -15.05 3.68 0.93
N GLY A 125 -14.23 2.66 1.12
CA GLY A 125 -14.68 1.30 0.87
C GLY A 125 -13.60 0.24 1.10
N PRO A 126 -13.88 -1.00 0.68
CA PRO A 126 -12.93 -2.09 0.74
C PRO A 126 -11.69 -1.79 -0.11
N LYS A 127 -10.54 -2.23 0.37
CA LYS A 127 -9.27 -2.12 -0.34
C LYS A 127 -9.15 -3.25 -1.38
N GLU A 128 -10.01 -3.21 -2.40
CA GLU A 128 -10.08 -4.24 -3.44
C GLU A 128 -9.50 -3.73 -4.76
N TYR A 129 -8.63 -4.55 -5.37
CA TYR A 129 -7.88 -4.17 -6.57
C TYR A 129 -8.78 -3.79 -7.74
N HIS A 130 -9.80 -4.61 -8.04
CA HIS A 130 -10.68 -4.37 -9.19
C HIS A 130 -11.61 -3.18 -9.00
N GLU A 131 -12.09 -2.96 -7.78
CA GLU A 131 -12.93 -1.79 -7.49
C GLU A 131 -12.13 -0.50 -7.65
N LEU A 132 -10.93 -0.45 -7.10
CA LEU A 132 -10.05 0.72 -7.22
C LEU A 132 -9.58 0.94 -8.67
N GLN A 133 -9.28 -0.13 -9.41
CA GLN A 133 -8.95 -0.07 -10.82
C GLN A 133 -10.10 0.46 -11.68
N GLY A 134 -11.34 0.10 -11.33
CA GLY A 134 -12.56 0.57 -12.03
C GLY A 134 -12.82 2.07 -11.82
N ILE A 135 -12.27 2.69 -10.77
CA ILE A 135 -12.35 4.13 -10.51
C ILE A 135 -11.20 4.83 -11.23
N GLU A 136 -9.97 4.45 -10.94
CA GLU A 136 -8.76 4.94 -11.58
C GLU A 136 -7.59 3.99 -11.40
N ASN A 137 -6.78 3.78 -12.45
CA ASN A 137 -5.66 2.85 -12.42
C ASN A 137 -4.61 3.17 -11.35
N THR A 138 -4.38 4.45 -11.05
CA THR A 138 -3.40 4.88 -10.05
C THR A 138 -3.79 4.50 -8.62
N LEU A 139 -5.08 4.29 -8.36
CA LEU A 139 -5.59 3.92 -7.04
C LEU A 139 -5.28 2.46 -6.69
N THR A 140 -4.93 1.63 -7.67
CA THR A 140 -4.49 0.25 -7.41
C THR A 140 -3.23 0.17 -6.56
N ASP A 141 -2.44 1.24 -6.54
CA ASP A 141 -1.23 1.35 -5.71
C ASP A 141 -1.55 1.43 -4.20
N VAL A 142 -2.81 1.70 -3.83
CA VAL A 142 -3.30 1.62 -2.45
C VAL A 142 -3.38 0.18 -1.94
N VAL A 143 -3.59 -0.78 -2.87
CA VAL A 143 -3.63 -2.21 -2.54
C VAL A 143 -2.19 -2.68 -2.35
N GLU A 144 -1.78 -2.69 -1.11
CA GLU A 144 -0.42 -3.03 -0.74
C GLU A 144 -0.32 -4.47 -0.25
N TYR A 145 0.64 -5.20 -0.81
CA TYR A 145 0.98 -6.57 -0.41
C TYR A 145 2.15 -6.60 0.59
N GLY A 146 2.45 -5.46 1.25
CA GLY A 146 3.54 -5.32 2.19
C GLY A 146 4.94 -5.34 1.53
N ARG A 147 5.97 -5.63 2.32
CA ARG A 147 7.37 -5.67 1.85
C ARG A 147 7.62 -6.70 0.75
N ILE A 148 6.70 -7.64 0.57
CA ILE A 148 6.80 -8.75 -0.39
C ILE A 148 5.98 -8.45 -1.66
N THR A 149 5.55 -7.22 -1.88
CA THR A 149 4.71 -6.81 -3.03
C THR A 149 5.29 -7.25 -4.38
N PHE A 150 6.63 -7.19 -4.51
CA PHE A 150 7.32 -7.64 -5.73
C PHE A 150 7.02 -9.10 -6.08
N PHE A 151 6.89 -9.97 -5.08
CA PHE A 151 6.56 -11.38 -5.29
C PHE A 151 5.05 -11.64 -5.24
N ALA A 152 4.32 -10.92 -4.38
CA ALA A 152 2.90 -11.14 -4.16
C ALA A 152 2.06 -10.73 -5.38
N LYS A 153 2.35 -9.57 -6.00
CA LYS A 153 1.60 -9.07 -7.16
C LYS A 153 1.64 -10.03 -8.37
N PRO A 154 2.80 -10.53 -8.84
CA PRO A 154 2.82 -11.50 -9.92
C PRO A 154 2.17 -12.85 -9.56
N LEU A 155 2.27 -13.30 -8.30
CA LEU A 155 1.60 -14.51 -7.86
C LEU A 155 0.08 -14.36 -7.83
N PHE A 156 -0.40 -13.19 -7.43
CA PHE A 156 -1.83 -12.86 -7.46
C PHE A 156 -2.37 -12.86 -8.89
N LEU A 157 -1.69 -12.18 -9.81
CA LEU A 157 -2.07 -12.15 -11.23
C LEU A 157 -2.04 -13.55 -11.87
N LEU A 158 -1.05 -14.38 -11.49
CA LEU A 158 -0.99 -15.76 -11.95
C LEU A 158 -2.15 -16.59 -11.39
N LEU A 159 -2.50 -16.41 -10.12
CA LEU A 159 -3.65 -17.07 -9.50
C LEU A 159 -4.95 -16.71 -10.21
N GLU A 160 -5.14 -15.45 -10.54
CA GLU A 160 -6.30 -14.94 -11.24
C GLU A 160 -6.40 -15.53 -12.65
N TYR A 161 -5.29 -15.55 -13.39
CA TYR A 161 -5.21 -16.21 -14.70
C TYR A 161 -5.57 -17.70 -14.62
N LEU A 162 -5.09 -18.40 -13.59
CA LEU A 162 -5.42 -19.81 -13.38
C LEU A 162 -6.89 -20.01 -13.00
N TYR A 163 -7.47 -19.07 -12.27
CA TYR A 163 -8.90 -19.08 -11.97
C TYR A 163 -9.73 -18.92 -13.23
N ASP A 164 -9.39 -17.98 -14.11
CA ASP A 164 -10.08 -17.77 -15.38
C ASP A 164 -10.03 -19.01 -16.28
N LEU A 165 -8.92 -19.75 -16.21
CA LEU A 165 -8.74 -20.99 -16.97
C LEU A 165 -9.56 -22.17 -16.40
N CYS A 166 -9.63 -22.30 -15.07
CA CYS A 166 -10.21 -23.46 -14.38
C CYS A 166 -11.65 -23.22 -13.91
N GLY A 167 -12.09 -21.95 -13.77
CA GLY A 167 -13.39 -21.58 -13.23
C GLY A 167 -13.61 -21.93 -11.75
N ASN A 168 -12.54 -22.35 -11.04
CA ASN A 168 -12.63 -22.80 -9.66
C ASN A 168 -11.39 -22.41 -8.87
N TRP A 169 -11.56 -21.67 -7.78
CA TRP A 169 -10.49 -21.20 -6.91
C TRP A 169 -9.66 -22.34 -6.29
N GLY A 170 -10.29 -23.48 -5.94
CA GLY A 170 -9.58 -24.62 -5.36
C GLY A 170 -8.55 -25.19 -6.32
N TRP A 171 -8.93 -25.44 -7.58
CA TRP A 171 -8.01 -25.91 -8.60
C TRP A 171 -6.95 -24.88 -8.98
N ALA A 172 -7.30 -23.61 -9.03
CA ALA A 172 -6.35 -22.53 -9.28
C ALA A 172 -5.24 -22.50 -8.23
N ILE A 173 -5.57 -22.65 -6.95
CA ILE A 173 -4.59 -22.70 -5.84
C ILE A 173 -3.69 -23.95 -5.94
N VAL A 174 -4.24 -25.11 -6.28
CA VAL A 174 -3.46 -26.34 -6.45
C VAL A 174 -2.45 -26.17 -7.58
N LEU A 175 -2.89 -25.67 -8.74
CA LEU A 175 -2.03 -25.42 -9.90
C LEU A 175 -0.96 -24.36 -9.59
N LEU A 176 -1.32 -23.27 -8.95
CA LEU A 176 -0.37 -22.24 -8.51
C LEU A 176 0.74 -22.85 -7.63
N THR A 177 0.34 -23.64 -6.64
CA THR A 177 1.29 -24.30 -5.72
C THR A 177 2.26 -25.22 -6.46
N LEU A 178 1.76 -25.95 -7.45
CA LEU A 178 2.56 -26.84 -8.27
C LEU A 178 3.56 -26.09 -9.14
N ILE A 179 3.12 -25.01 -9.79
CA ILE A 179 3.97 -24.14 -10.62
C ILE A 179 5.07 -23.53 -9.76
N VAL A 180 4.72 -22.95 -8.62
CA VAL A 180 5.70 -22.34 -7.69
C VAL A 180 6.71 -23.35 -7.20
N ARG A 181 6.29 -24.59 -6.87
CA ARG A 181 7.21 -25.67 -6.47
C ARG A 181 8.19 -26.03 -7.58
N ILE A 182 7.72 -26.15 -8.81
CA ILE A 182 8.59 -26.46 -9.96
C ILE A 182 9.63 -25.35 -10.18
N VAL A 183 9.19 -24.09 -10.13
CA VAL A 183 10.08 -22.92 -10.32
C VAL A 183 11.12 -22.81 -9.19
N LEU A 184 10.71 -23.07 -7.94
CA LEU A 184 11.61 -22.98 -6.78
C LEU A 184 12.45 -24.26 -6.55
N TYR A 185 12.15 -25.35 -7.25
CA TYR A 185 12.86 -26.63 -7.08
C TYR A 185 14.39 -26.50 -7.21
N PRO A 186 14.94 -25.86 -8.26
CA PRO A 186 16.39 -25.75 -8.42
C PRO A 186 17.05 -24.93 -7.29
N LEU A 187 16.36 -23.94 -6.75
CA LEU A 187 16.84 -23.14 -5.62
C LEU A 187 16.86 -23.96 -4.32
N THR A 188 15.78 -24.70 -4.07
CA THR A 188 15.64 -25.58 -2.91
C THR A 188 16.68 -26.71 -2.94
N TYR A 189 16.92 -27.30 -4.11
CA TYR A 189 17.93 -28.34 -4.29
C TYR A 189 19.33 -27.82 -3.97
N LYS A 190 19.72 -26.64 -4.49
CA LYS A 190 21.01 -26.02 -4.18
C LYS A 190 21.16 -25.71 -2.68
N GLY A 191 20.11 -25.26 -2.03
CA GLY A 191 20.09 -25.03 -0.59
C GLY A 191 20.33 -26.31 0.23
N MET A 192 19.68 -27.42 -0.14
CA MET A 192 19.87 -28.71 0.52
C MET A 192 21.28 -29.24 0.36
N VAL A 193 21.84 -29.14 -0.83
CA VAL A 193 23.25 -29.59 -1.11
C VAL A 193 24.23 -28.73 -0.30
N SER A 194 24.02 -27.43 -0.19
CA SER A 194 24.88 -26.58 0.62
C SER A 194 24.81 -26.91 2.11
N MET A 195 23.62 -27.27 2.63
CA MET A 195 23.42 -27.68 4.01
C MET A 195 24.08 -29.04 4.31
N GLN A 196 24.06 -29.98 3.37
CA GLN A 196 24.77 -31.24 3.50
C GLN A 196 26.29 -31.02 3.57
N LYS A 197 26.85 -30.18 2.72
CA LYS A 197 28.28 -29.82 2.78
C LYS A 197 28.71 -29.21 4.10
N LEU A 198 27.84 -28.36 4.70
CA LEU A 198 28.08 -27.79 6.02
C LEU A 198 28.07 -28.86 7.12
N LYS A 199 27.18 -29.86 7.02
CA LYS A 199 27.16 -30.99 7.97
C LYS A 199 28.40 -31.85 7.88
N ASP A 200 28.96 -32.07 6.69
CA ASP A 200 30.18 -32.81 6.47
C ASP A 200 31.45 -32.08 6.94
N LEU A 201 31.38 -30.75 7.01
CA LEU A 201 32.48 -29.91 7.53
C LEU A 201 32.46 -29.80 9.08
N ALA A 202 31.31 -30.01 9.72
CA ALA A 202 31.16 -29.88 11.18
C ALA A 202 32.13 -30.80 11.98
N PRO A 203 32.32 -32.12 11.62
CA PRO A 203 33.28 -32.97 12.32
C PRO A 203 34.73 -32.52 12.14
N LYS A 204 35.11 -32.01 10.96
CA LYS A 204 36.47 -31.50 10.68
C LYS A 204 36.81 -30.25 11.47
N MET A 205 35.80 -29.36 11.69
CA MET A 205 35.98 -28.20 12.53
C MET A 205 36.17 -28.54 14.02
N LYS A 206 35.52 -29.63 14.49
CA LYS A 206 35.62 -30.11 15.84
C LYS A 206 37.01 -30.72 16.12
N ASP A 207 37.58 -31.42 15.17
CA ASP A 207 38.94 -31.99 15.26
C ASP A 207 40.03 -30.90 15.28
N LEU A 208 39.79 -29.77 14.64
CA LEU A 208 40.72 -28.65 14.67
C LEU A 208 40.63 -27.82 15.97
N GLN A 209 39.49 -27.82 16.67
CA GLN A 209 39.30 -27.14 17.95
C GLN A 209 39.85 -27.94 19.15
N THR A 210 40.08 -29.25 18.99
CA THR A 210 40.61 -30.16 20.02
C THR A 210 42.11 -30.37 19.93
N ARG A 211 42.81 -29.77 19.00
CA ARG A 211 44.28 -29.69 18.91
C ARG A 211 44.80 -28.34 19.44
#